data_17715b0c3cd9554bb86eb882d9302302
#
_entry.id   17715b0c3cd9554bb86eb882d9302302
#
_cell.length_a   1.000
_cell.length_b   1.000
_cell.length_c   1.000
_cell.angle_alpha   90.00
_cell.angle_beta   90.00
_cell.angle_gamma   90.00
#
_symmetry.space_group_name_H-M   'P 1'
#
loop_
_entity.id
_entity.type
_entity.pdbx_description
1 polymer ?
#
loop_
_entity_poly.entity_id
_entity_poly.type
_entity_poly.pdbx_seq_one_letter_code
_entity_poly.pdbx_strand_id
1 'polypeptide(L)'
;MGGTILILIIAGGSYFLGTRSRTSQESESTPTPSLETNSTITITQPPSPSSKISPTKKPASSPTINLTPTPASKTKIISGTASLDGFRSSNGGGNQGLEIRAGRNINLVSRGFVSFDISDVPSNADIKEATLRLYQAKIIGNPYGVGGSIKIDHLTYGDTLDNADYGAAALSSSFITLTNNAVVEWKDANVTDAVRDDLTNARSRSQFRIHFQIENTGGNVNGDFAYFEASENIMSTGNTPQLVVKYY
;
A
#
# COMPACT_ATOMS: atom_id res chain seq x y z
N MET A 1 61.65 4.74 -20.95
CA MET A 1 60.74 5.25 -22.00
C MET A 1 59.35 5.31 -21.41
N GLY A 2 58.93 6.51 -20.98
CA GLY A 2 57.60 6.74 -20.40
C GLY A 2 56.64 7.24 -21.48
N GLY A 3 55.52 6.57 -21.63
CA GLY A 3 54.42 6.98 -22.51
C GLY A 3 53.30 7.63 -21.71
N THR A 4 53.14 8.95 -21.84
CA THR A 4 52.05 9.71 -21.23
C THR A 4 50.81 9.60 -22.13
N ILE A 5 49.72 9.03 -21.60
CA ILE A 5 48.44 8.99 -22.28
C ILE A 5 47.65 10.25 -21.89
N LEU A 6 47.39 11.10 -22.87
CA LEU A 6 46.58 12.30 -22.76
C LEU A 6 45.09 11.92 -23.02
N ILE A 7 44.24 12.04 -22.00
CA ILE A 7 42.79 11.84 -22.15
C ILE A 7 42.16 13.19 -22.44
N LEU A 8 41.59 13.33 -23.65
CA LEU A 8 40.80 14.49 -24.07
C LEU A 8 39.37 14.28 -23.66
N ILE A 9 38.88 15.13 -22.74
CA ILE A 9 37.44 15.18 -22.38
C ILE A 9 36.80 16.23 -23.31
N ILE A 10 35.92 15.76 -24.21
CA ILE A 10 35.07 16.64 -25.03
C ILE A 10 33.72 16.81 -24.31
N ALA A 11 33.50 18.00 -23.75
CA ALA A 11 32.21 18.42 -23.22
C ALA A 11 31.34 18.93 -24.37
N GLY A 12 30.40 18.12 -24.83
CA GLY A 12 29.37 18.50 -25.79
C GLY A 12 28.09 18.96 -25.08
N GLY A 13 27.93 20.27 -24.92
CA GLY A 13 26.66 20.84 -24.47
C GLY A 13 25.70 21.02 -25.63
N SER A 14 24.58 20.34 -25.61
CA SER A 14 23.46 20.56 -26.54
C SER A 14 22.39 21.39 -25.86
N TYR A 15 22.27 22.66 -26.23
CA TYR A 15 21.14 23.51 -25.89
C TYR A 15 19.95 23.16 -26.78
N PHE A 16 18.86 22.74 -26.20
CA PHE A 16 17.59 22.55 -26.89
C PHE A 16 16.65 23.71 -26.54
N LEU A 17 16.47 24.63 -27.49
CA LEU A 17 15.44 25.68 -27.45
C LEU A 17 14.10 25.08 -27.89
N GLY A 18 13.23 24.78 -26.94
CA GLY A 18 11.86 24.34 -27.23
C GLY A 18 10.91 25.52 -27.32
N THR A 19 10.36 25.71 -28.50
CA THR A 19 9.33 26.70 -28.83
C THR A 19 8.00 26.36 -28.16
N ARG A 20 7.43 27.36 -27.44
CA ARG A 20 6.05 27.33 -26.94
C ARG A 20 5.05 27.40 -28.08
N SER A 21 4.16 26.44 -28.17
CA SER A 21 2.88 26.63 -28.86
C SER A 21 1.76 26.73 -27.83
N ARG A 22 1.19 27.92 -27.70
CA ARG A 22 -0.09 28.17 -27.04
C ARG A 22 -1.20 27.72 -27.99
N THR A 23 -2.09 26.88 -27.51
CA THR A 23 -3.43 26.77 -28.09
C THR A 23 -4.43 26.91 -26.97
N SER A 24 -5.10 28.06 -26.98
CA SER A 24 -6.28 28.34 -26.18
C SER A 24 -7.46 27.59 -26.78
N GLN A 25 -8.24 26.89 -26.01
CA GLN A 25 -9.66 26.71 -26.30
C GLN A 25 -10.44 26.66 -24.98
N GLU A 26 -11.16 27.71 -24.80
CA GLU A 26 -12.23 28.01 -23.89
C GLU A 26 -13.45 27.14 -24.25
N SER A 27 -14.05 26.49 -23.27
CA SER A 27 -15.50 26.24 -23.29
C SER A 27 -15.98 26.02 -21.87
N GLU A 28 -16.60 27.05 -21.40
CA GLU A 28 -17.39 27.18 -20.19
C GLU A 28 -18.73 26.46 -20.37
N SER A 29 -19.11 25.59 -19.44
CA SER A 29 -20.52 25.25 -19.23
C SER A 29 -20.75 24.93 -17.76
N THR A 30 -21.28 25.93 -17.08
CA THR A 30 -21.82 25.89 -15.74
C THR A 30 -23.16 25.17 -15.76
N PRO A 31 -23.43 24.15 -14.94
CA PRO A 31 -24.80 23.72 -14.69
C PRO A 31 -25.42 24.54 -13.57
N THR A 32 -26.53 25.18 -13.87
CA THR A 32 -27.45 25.86 -12.99
C THR A 32 -28.06 24.90 -11.97
N PRO A 33 -28.12 25.24 -10.66
CA PRO A 33 -28.86 24.44 -9.69
C PRO A 33 -30.35 24.66 -9.85
N SER A 34 -31.11 23.58 -10.04
CA SER A 34 -32.56 23.53 -10.02
C SER A 34 -33.07 23.65 -8.59
N LEU A 35 -33.92 24.64 -8.34
CA LEU A 35 -34.66 24.82 -7.12
C LEU A 35 -35.75 23.75 -7.03
N GLU A 36 -35.65 22.84 -6.10
CA GLU A 36 -36.77 21.97 -5.72
C GLU A 36 -37.72 22.69 -4.76
N THR A 37 -38.95 22.78 -5.21
CA THR A 37 -40.06 23.42 -4.52
C THR A 37 -40.55 22.53 -3.36
N ASN A 38 -40.43 22.99 -2.12
CA ASN A 38 -41.00 22.37 -0.94
C ASN A 38 -42.54 22.45 -1.00
N SER A 39 -43.20 21.32 -1.21
CA SER A 39 -44.65 21.21 -1.05
C SER A 39 -44.97 20.85 0.40
N THR A 40 -45.48 21.82 1.15
CA THR A 40 -46.04 21.64 2.49
C THR A 40 -47.36 20.92 2.39
N ILE A 41 -47.47 19.70 2.86
CA ILE A 41 -48.73 18.97 3.02
C ILE A 41 -49.29 19.27 4.42
N THR A 42 -50.34 20.04 4.47
CA THR A 42 -51.16 20.26 5.68
C THR A 42 -52.05 19.04 5.91
N ILE A 43 -51.77 18.25 6.92
CA ILE A 43 -52.64 17.14 7.33
C ILE A 43 -53.64 17.66 8.38
N THR A 44 -54.90 17.73 7.97
CA THR A 44 -56.02 18.04 8.86
C THR A 44 -56.37 16.80 9.69
N GLN A 45 -56.27 16.91 11.03
CA GLN A 45 -56.56 15.85 11.99
C GLN A 45 -58.06 15.70 12.19
N PRO A 46 -58.66 14.50 12.08
CA PRO A 46 -60.05 14.28 12.45
C PRO A 46 -60.21 14.14 13.98
N PRO A 47 -61.39 14.44 14.53
CA PRO A 47 -61.63 14.47 15.97
C PRO A 47 -61.64 13.07 16.59
N SER A 48 -61.02 13.00 17.77
CA SER A 48 -60.85 11.80 18.61
C SER A 48 -62.18 11.34 19.24
N PRO A 49 -62.53 10.05 19.17
CA PRO A 49 -63.63 9.52 19.98
C PRO A 49 -63.16 9.26 21.42
N SER A 50 -64.00 9.67 22.35
CA SER A 50 -63.89 9.49 23.81
C SER A 50 -63.73 8.00 24.16
N SER A 51 -62.64 7.60 24.72
CA SER A 51 -62.35 6.21 25.13
C SER A 51 -62.71 6.02 26.61
N LYS A 52 -63.51 4.99 26.84
CA LYS A 52 -63.84 4.41 28.15
C LYS A 52 -62.59 3.92 28.86
N ILE A 53 -62.51 4.24 30.15
CA ILE A 53 -61.47 3.80 31.06
C ILE A 53 -61.56 2.28 31.26
N SER A 54 -60.55 1.56 30.80
CA SER A 54 -60.34 0.11 31.04
C SER A 54 -59.33 -0.08 32.19
N PRO A 55 -59.45 -1.14 33.02
CA PRO A 55 -58.65 -1.28 34.23
C PRO A 55 -57.17 -1.46 33.91
N THR A 56 -56.35 -0.73 34.65
CA THR A 56 -54.89 -0.68 34.55
C THR A 56 -54.27 -2.07 34.82
N LYS A 57 -53.76 -2.75 33.79
CA LYS A 57 -52.86 -3.89 33.96
C LYS A 57 -51.55 -3.38 34.54
N LYS A 58 -51.13 -4.01 35.67
CA LYS A 58 -49.80 -3.81 36.28
C LYS A 58 -48.71 -3.87 35.22
N PRO A 59 -47.76 -2.91 35.13
CA PRO A 59 -46.67 -2.95 34.16
C PRO A 59 -45.87 -4.23 34.37
N ALA A 60 -45.75 -5.02 33.30
CA ALA A 60 -44.74 -6.11 33.27
C ALA A 60 -43.36 -5.46 33.29
N SER A 61 -42.47 -5.93 34.18
CA SER A 61 -41.08 -5.51 34.24
C SER A 61 -40.42 -5.76 32.89
N SER A 62 -40.03 -4.69 32.21
CA SER A 62 -39.22 -4.79 30.96
C SER A 62 -37.96 -5.59 31.23
N PRO A 63 -37.57 -6.53 30.35
CA PRO A 63 -36.30 -7.23 30.49
C PRO A 63 -35.18 -6.21 30.46
N THR A 64 -34.35 -6.19 31.49
CA THR A 64 -33.12 -5.41 31.52
C THR A 64 -32.16 -6.03 30.49
N ILE A 65 -31.97 -5.36 29.36
CA ILE A 65 -30.99 -5.75 28.35
C ILE A 65 -29.61 -5.49 29.00
N ASN A 66 -28.96 -6.55 29.43
CA ASN A 66 -27.57 -6.47 29.90
C ASN A 66 -26.68 -6.28 28.65
N LEU A 67 -26.38 -5.03 28.30
CA LEU A 67 -25.46 -4.73 27.20
C LEU A 67 -24.06 -5.14 27.64
N THR A 68 -23.57 -6.28 27.11
CA THR A 68 -22.15 -6.63 27.22
C THR A 68 -21.34 -5.53 26.54
N PRO A 69 -20.37 -4.89 27.21
CA PRO A 69 -19.58 -3.85 26.60
C PRO A 69 -18.86 -4.39 25.36
N THR A 70 -19.02 -3.72 24.23
CA THR A 70 -18.25 -4.03 23.02
C THR A 70 -16.77 -3.79 23.31
N PRO A 71 -15.87 -4.74 23.02
CA PRO A 71 -14.44 -4.53 23.21
C PRO A 71 -13.96 -3.26 22.50
N ALA A 72 -13.07 -2.50 23.16
CA ALA A 72 -12.47 -1.32 22.55
C ALA A 72 -11.47 -1.73 21.47
N SER A 73 -11.57 -1.15 20.28
CA SER A 73 -10.62 -1.37 19.19
C SER A 73 -9.25 -0.78 19.54
N LYS A 74 -8.19 -1.54 19.25
CA LYS A 74 -6.78 -1.14 19.39
C LYS A 74 -6.17 -0.97 18.01
N THR A 75 -5.24 -0.03 17.87
CA THR A 75 -4.43 0.14 16.65
C THR A 75 -2.97 0.03 17.03
N LYS A 76 -2.22 -0.81 16.30
CA LYS A 76 -0.77 -0.95 16.41
C LYS A 76 -0.12 -0.58 15.09
N ILE A 77 0.90 0.27 15.12
CA ILE A 77 1.77 0.57 13.99
C ILE A 77 3.08 -0.19 14.23
N ILE A 78 3.43 -1.07 13.31
CA ILE A 78 4.62 -1.91 13.36
C ILE A 78 5.56 -1.42 12.26
N SER A 79 6.79 -1.07 12.63
CA SER A 79 7.83 -0.68 11.68
C SER A 79 8.41 -1.89 10.96
N GLY A 80 8.89 -1.70 9.74
CA GLY A 80 9.64 -2.72 9.02
C GLY A 80 10.92 -3.12 9.76
N THR A 81 11.38 -4.36 9.55
CA THR A 81 12.61 -4.88 10.12
C THR A 81 13.77 -4.63 9.16
N ALA A 82 14.66 -3.72 9.52
CA ALA A 82 15.75 -3.22 8.68
C ALA A 82 16.64 -4.32 8.04
N SER A 83 17.00 -5.36 8.80
CA SER A 83 17.79 -6.49 8.27
C SER A 83 17.03 -7.43 7.34
N LEU A 84 15.72 -7.24 7.19
CA LEU A 84 14.81 -8.11 6.46
C LEU A 84 14.05 -7.38 5.35
N ASP A 85 14.38 -6.12 5.07
CA ASP A 85 13.87 -5.43 3.90
C ASP A 85 14.98 -5.19 2.85
N GLY A 86 14.57 -4.81 1.65
CA GLY A 86 15.49 -4.60 0.54
C GLY A 86 14.97 -5.17 -0.78
N PHE A 87 15.87 -5.63 -1.64
CA PHE A 87 15.48 -6.29 -2.89
C PHE A 87 16.39 -7.47 -3.24
N ARG A 88 15.86 -8.38 -4.04
CA ARG A 88 16.60 -9.45 -4.72
C ARG A 88 16.34 -9.41 -6.21
N SER A 89 17.30 -9.85 -7.00
CA SER A 89 17.23 -9.81 -8.46
C SER A 89 17.43 -11.19 -9.06
N SER A 90 16.88 -11.40 -10.26
CA SER A 90 16.89 -12.68 -10.97
C SER A 90 18.29 -13.22 -11.31
N ASN A 91 19.32 -12.38 -11.25
CA ASN A 91 20.73 -12.76 -11.46
C ASN A 91 21.48 -13.09 -10.15
N GLY A 92 20.77 -13.19 -9.01
CA GLY A 92 21.38 -13.45 -7.71
C GLY A 92 21.94 -12.21 -7.00
N GLY A 93 21.78 -11.01 -7.57
CA GLY A 93 22.14 -9.76 -6.92
C GLY A 93 21.04 -9.24 -5.98
N GLY A 94 21.38 -8.24 -5.18
CA GLY A 94 20.43 -7.57 -4.30
C GLY A 94 21.11 -6.85 -3.16
N ASN A 95 20.31 -6.22 -2.30
CA ASN A 95 20.78 -5.65 -1.05
C ASN A 95 19.79 -5.94 0.08
N GLN A 96 20.22 -5.67 1.29
CA GLN A 96 19.43 -5.59 2.50
C GLN A 96 19.56 -4.17 3.03
N GLY A 97 18.42 -3.55 3.43
CA GLY A 97 18.43 -2.31 4.16
C GLY A 97 18.80 -1.03 3.41
N LEU A 98 19.00 -1.06 2.10
CA LEU A 98 19.31 0.16 1.34
C LEU A 98 18.11 0.75 0.62
N GLU A 99 17.39 -0.07 -0.12
CA GLU A 99 16.13 0.30 -0.77
C GLU A 99 15.27 -0.93 -1.01
N ILE A 100 13.98 -0.76 -0.96
CA ILE A 100 13.01 -1.73 -1.48
C ILE A 100 12.73 -1.33 -2.92
N ARG A 101 12.94 -2.23 -3.89
CA ARG A 101 12.65 -1.89 -5.29
C ARG A 101 12.05 -3.03 -6.07
N ALA A 102 11.18 -2.67 -7.01
CA ALA A 102 10.68 -3.57 -8.04
C ALA A 102 10.94 -2.98 -9.42
N GLY A 103 11.17 -3.83 -10.42
CA GLY A 103 11.40 -3.40 -11.79
C GLY A 103 12.39 -4.26 -12.55
N ARG A 104 12.90 -3.70 -13.64
CA ARG A 104 13.76 -4.44 -14.56
C ARG A 104 14.81 -3.56 -15.20
N ASN A 105 15.82 -4.18 -15.76
CA ASN A 105 16.67 -3.60 -16.80
C ASN A 105 17.00 -4.67 -17.86
N ILE A 106 17.93 -4.36 -18.74
CA ILE A 106 18.35 -5.28 -19.83
C ILE A 106 18.83 -6.65 -19.31
N ASN A 107 19.33 -6.74 -18.06
CA ASN A 107 20.02 -7.92 -17.52
C ASN A 107 19.25 -8.63 -16.40
N LEU A 108 18.32 -7.96 -15.72
CA LEU A 108 17.69 -8.51 -14.52
C LEU A 108 16.28 -7.97 -14.27
N VAL A 109 15.53 -8.73 -13.47
CA VAL A 109 14.30 -8.32 -12.80
C VAL A 109 14.58 -8.23 -11.31
N SER A 110 14.06 -7.20 -10.63
CA SER A 110 14.16 -7.03 -9.18
C SER A 110 12.78 -7.13 -8.52
N ARG A 111 12.73 -7.77 -7.36
CA ARG A 111 11.59 -7.86 -6.46
C ARG A 111 11.96 -7.27 -5.12
N GLY A 112 11.07 -6.44 -4.55
CA GLY A 112 11.25 -5.85 -3.23
C GLY A 112 10.70 -6.74 -2.13
N PHE A 113 11.28 -6.64 -0.93
CA PHE A 113 10.91 -7.45 0.23
C PHE A 113 10.77 -6.56 1.46
N VAL A 114 9.83 -6.91 2.34
CA VAL A 114 9.62 -6.23 3.62
C VAL A 114 9.06 -7.20 4.66
N SER A 115 9.51 -7.07 5.91
CA SER A 115 9.12 -7.93 7.03
C SER A 115 8.72 -7.10 8.23
N PHE A 116 7.67 -7.54 8.93
CA PHE A 116 7.16 -6.91 10.14
C PHE A 116 7.09 -7.95 11.27
N ASP A 117 7.65 -7.63 12.42
CA ASP A 117 7.52 -8.46 13.63
C ASP A 117 6.14 -8.24 14.24
N ILE A 118 5.30 -9.26 14.18
CA ILE A 118 3.93 -9.22 14.70
C ILE A 118 3.79 -9.92 16.07
N SER A 119 4.89 -10.32 16.70
CA SER A 119 4.89 -11.06 17.98
C SER A 119 4.18 -10.32 19.11
N ASP A 120 4.15 -9.00 19.05
CA ASP A 120 3.42 -8.15 20.00
C ASP A 120 1.90 -8.03 19.72
N VAL A 121 1.39 -8.55 18.63
CA VAL A 121 -0.05 -8.66 18.39
C VAL A 121 -0.53 -9.92 19.11
N PRO A 122 -1.54 -9.83 20.01
CA PRO A 122 -2.01 -11.00 20.72
C PRO A 122 -2.42 -12.12 19.75
N SER A 123 -2.01 -13.35 20.00
CA SER A 123 -2.30 -14.51 19.12
C SER A 123 -3.79 -14.80 18.97
N ASN A 124 -4.61 -14.35 19.93
CA ASN A 124 -6.07 -14.45 19.91
C ASN A 124 -6.76 -13.15 19.47
N ALA A 125 -6.02 -12.16 18.95
CA ALA A 125 -6.61 -10.90 18.49
C ALA A 125 -7.55 -11.12 17.31
N ASP A 126 -8.72 -10.50 17.38
CA ASP A 126 -9.64 -10.42 16.23
C ASP A 126 -9.19 -9.26 15.33
N ILE A 127 -8.44 -9.57 14.28
CA ILE A 127 -7.91 -8.58 13.35
C ILE A 127 -9.04 -8.02 12.49
N LYS A 128 -9.30 -6.74 12.61
CA LYS A 128 -10.34 -6.04 11.82
C LYS A 128 -9.80 -5.52 10.51
N GLU A 129 -8.61 -4.95 10.55
CA GLU A 129 -7.95 -4.38 9.40
C GLU A 129 -6.43 -4.45 9.58
N ALA A 130 -5.70 -4.79 8.52
CA ALA A 130 -4.26 -4.61 8.45
C ALA A 130 -3.90 -3.94 7.13
N THR A 131 -3.13 -2.85 7.20
CA THR A 131 -2.71 -2.07 6.04
C THR A 131 -1.18 -2.08 5.95
N LEU A 132 -0.66 -2.60 4.85
CA LEU A 132 0.74 -2.44 4.46
C LEU A 132 0.90 -1.04 3.84
N ARG A 133 1.88 -0.28 4.32
CA ARG A 133 2.20 1.07 3.87
C ARG A 133 3.66 1.15 3.45
N LEU A 134 3.91 1.44 2.17
CA LEU A 134 5.24 1.64 1.60
C LEU A 134 5.29 3.03 0.93
N TYR A 135 6.32 3.80 1.24
CA TYR A 135 6.49 5.12 0.61
C TYR A 135 7.28 4.97 -0.69
N GLN A 136 6.63 5.23 -1.83
CA GLN A 136 7.29 5.30 -3.13
C GLN A 136 8.14 6.56 -3.20
N ALA A 137 9.45 6.43 -3.09
CA ALA A 137 10.37 7.55 -2.92
C ALA A 137 10.97 8.02 -4.24
N LYS A 138 11.08 7.12 -5.25
CA LYS A 138 11.78 7.44 -6.51
C LYS A 138 11.31 6.52 -7.63
N ILE A 139 11.29 7.05 -8.84
CA ILE A 139 11.06 6.32 -10.10
C ILE A 139 12.25 6.52 -11.03
N ILE A 140 12.68 5.44 -11.69
CA ILE A 140 13.62 5.49 -12.81
C ILE A 140 12.94 4.88 -14.03
N GLY A 141 13.08 5.52 -15.19
CA GLY A 141 12.47 5.07 -16.44
C GLY A 141 10.94 5.13 -16.42
N ASN A 142 10.29 4.12 -17.02
CA ASN A 142 8.84 4.01 -17.11
C ASN A 142 8.33 2.65 -16.58
N PRO A 143 8.55 2.31 -15.31
CA PRO A 143 8.27 0.98 -14.79
C PRO A 143 6.78 0.59 -14.90
N TYR A 144 5.87 1.52 -14.68
CA TYR A 144 4.42 1.27 -14.76
C TYR A 144 3.94 1.10 -16.21
N GLY A 145 4.57 1.78 -17.18
CA GLY A 145 4.25 1.61 -18.60
C GLY A 145 4.70 0.25 -19.15
N VAL A 146 5.78 -0.33 -18.60
CA VAL A 146 6.34 -1.59 -19.09
C VAL A 146 5.98 -2.79 -18.20
N GLY A 147 5.80 -2.58 -16.90
CA GLY A 147 5.53 -3.63 -15.89
C GLY A 147 4.06 -3.72 -15.46
N GLY A 148 3.25 -2.71 -15.78
CA GLY A 148 1.87 -2.63 -15.31
C GLY A 148 1.79 -2.21 -13.84
N SER A 149 0.95 -2.88 -13.06
CA SER A 149 0.81 -2.60 -11.63
C SER A 149 1.83 -3.36 -10.78
N ILE A 150 2.17 -2.80 -9.62
CA ILE A 150 2.91 -3.54 -8.59
C ILE A 150 1.93 -4.41 -7.81
N LYS A 151 2.25 -5.70 -7.72
CA LYS A 151 1.55 -6.73 -6.98
C LYS A 151 2.26 -7.04 -5.68
N ILE A 152 1.52 -7.59 -4.73
CA ILE A 152 2.04 -8.09 -3.46
C ILE A 152 1.85 -9.59 -3.41
N ASP A 153 2.92 -10.31 -3.04
CA ASP A 153 2.86 -11.69 -2.58
C ASP A 153 2.94 -11.72 -1.05
N HIS A 154 2.18 -12.59 -0.42
CA HIS A 154 2.38 -13.01 0.96
C HIS A 154 3.24 -14.26 0.98
N LEU A 155 4.33 -14.26 1.74
CA LEU A 155 5.27 -15.39 1.77
C LEU A 155 5.97 -15.48 3.14
N THR A 156 6.80 -16.50 3.32
CA THR A 156 7.75 -16.60 4.43
C THR A 156 9.15 -16.78 3.85
N TYR A 157 10.06 -15.86 4.18
CA TYR A 157 11.48 -15.96 3.85
C TYR A 157 12.40 -15.99 5.08
N GLY A 158 11.80 -16.10 6.28
CA GLY A 158 12.54 -16.36 7.51
C GLY A 158 13.21 -15.14 8.11
N ASP A 159 14.36 -15.36 8.74
CA ASP A 159 15.11 -14.38 9.54
C ASP A 159 16.32 -13.80 8.79
N THR A 160 16.47 -14.13 7.53
CA THR A 160 17.49 -13.57 6.62
C THR A 160 16.85 -13.29 5.27
N LEU A 161 17.28 -12.23 4.60
CA LEU A 161 16.90 -11.97 3.21
C LEU A 161 18.09 -12.38 2.33
N ASP A 162 17.95 -13.43 1.55
CA ASP A 162 19.02 -13.96 0.70
C ASP A 162 18.59 -14.16 -0.77
N ASN A 163 19.50 -14.67 -1.61
CA ASN A 163 19.26 -14.78 -3.04
C ASN A 163 18.19 -15.81 -3.41
N ALA A 164 17.96 -16.82 -2.56
CA ALA A 164 16.92 -17.82 -2.79
C ALA A 164 15.52 -17.23 -2.67
N ASP A 165 15.36 -16.15 -1.89
CA ASP A 165 14.07 -15.52 -1.65
C ASP A 165 13.47 -14.88 -2.89
N TYR A 166 14.29 -14.53 -3.89
CA TYR A 166 13.80 -14.07 -5.18
C TYR A 166 12.76 -15.04 -5.77
N GLY A 167 13.04 -16.34 -5.68
CA GLY A 167 12.17 -17.42 -6.18
C GLY A 167 11.34 -18.11 -5.12
N ALA A 168 11.33 -17.66 -3.87
CA ALA A 168 10.60 -18.30 -2.78
C ALA A 168 9.10 -18.43 -3.12
N ALA A 169 8.53 -19.59 -2.76
CA ALA A 169 7.11 -19.85 -2.97
C ALA A 169 6.27 -18.92 -2.12
N ALA A 170 5.26 -18.29 -2.72
CA ALA A 170 4.31 -17.46 -2.01
C ALA A 170 3.25 -18.32 -1.31
N LEU A 171 2.84 -17.93 -0.11
CA LEU A 171 1.65 -18.43 0.57
C LEU A 171 0.39 -17.97 -0.18
N SER A 172 0.42 -16.72 -0.67
CA SER A 172 -0.58 -16.17 -1.58
C SER A 172 0.12 -15.25 -2.60
N SER A 173 0.03 -15.61 -3.89
CA SER A 173 0.74 -14.92 -4.97
C SER A 173 -0.13 -13.84 -5.59
N SER A 174 0.45 -12.65 -5.83
CA SER A 174 -0.21 -11.51 -6.50
C SER A 174 -1.61 -11.19 -5.95
N PHE A 175 -1.81 -11.44 -4.64
CA PHE A 175 -3.14 -11.44 -4.03
C PHE A 175 -3.77 -10.05 -3.99
N ILE A 176 -2.96 -8.97 -4.05
CA ILE A 176 -3.44 -7.60 -4.09
C ILE A 176 -2.52 -6.70 -4.91
N THR A 177 -3.07 -5.58 -5.39
CA THR A 177 -2.31 -4.51 -6.04
C THR A 177 -1.90 -3.47 -5.01
N LEU A 178 -0.60 -3.17 -4.94
CA LEU A 178 -0.08 -2.06 -4.14
C LEU A 178 -0.35 -0.72 -4.83
N THR A 179 0.04 -0.62 -6.11
CA THR A 179 -0.13 0.62 -6.88
C THR A 179 0.00 0.37 -8.38
N ASN A 180 -0.52 1.30 -9.17
CA ASN A 180 -0.44 1.31 -10.63
C ASN A 180 0.08 2.65 -11.19
N ASN A 181 0.65 3.52 -10.35
CA ASN A 181 1.09 4.85 -10.76
C ASN A 181 2.47 5.22 -10.20
N ALA A 182 3.13 6.18 -10.87
CA ALA A 182 4.48 6.64 -10.60
C ALA A 182 4.57 7.82 -9.60
N VAL A 183 3.47 8.18 -8.94
CA VAL A 183 3.46 9.33 -8.01
C VAL A 183 4.29 8.98 -6.76
N VAL A 184 5.18 9.89 -6.36
CA VAL A 184 5.98 9.80 -5.13
C VAL A 184 5.09 10.12 -3.94
N GLU A 185 4.64 9.09 -3.25
CA GLU A 185 3.67 9.15 -2.14
C GLU A 185 3.59 7.83 -1.38
N TRP A 186 2.83 7.79 -0.30
CA TRP A 186 2.46 6.54 0.35
C TRP A 186 1.60 5.67 -0.57
N LYS A 187 1.93 4.37 -0.59
CA LYS A 187 1.14 3.33 -1.26
C LYS A 187 0.63 2.38 -0.19
N ASP A 188 -0.67 2.32 -0.07
CA ASP A 188 -1.36 1.56 0.97
C ASP A 188 -2.10 0.37 0.35
N ALA A 189 -1.97 -0.80 0.97
CA ALA A 189 -2.68 -2.01 0.56
C ALA A 189 -3.28 -2.74 1.75
N ASN A 190 -4.52 -3.23 1.60
CA ASN A 190 -5.17 -4.03 2.62
C ASN A 190 -4.59 -5.45 2.60
N VAL A 191 -3.92 -5.84 3.69
CA VAL A 191 -3.30 -7.15 3.87
C VAL A 191 -3.91 -7.93 5.05
N THR A 192 -5.15 -7.63 5.40
CA THR A 192 -5.84 -8.18 6.57
C THR A 192 -5.82 -9.70 6.60
N ASP A 193 -6.13 -10.35 5.47
CA ASP A 193 -6.20 -11.81 5.42
C ASP A 193 -4.82 -12.47 5.54
N ALA A 194 -3.76 -11.82 5.03
CA ALA A 194 -2.39 -12.28 5.20
C ALA A 194 -1.97 -12.24 6.68
N VAL A 195 -2.24 -11.13 7.40
CA VAL A 195 -1.93 -11.01 8.82
C VAL A 195 -2.74 -11.99 9.67
N ARG A 196 -4.01 -12.24 9.34
CA ARG A 196 -4.83 -13.27 9.99
C ARG A 196 -4.24 -14.67 9.78
N ASP A 197 -3.81 -14.97 8.56
CA ASP A 197 -3.17 -16.24 8.25
C ASP A 197 -1.86 -16.43 9.04
N ASP A 198 -1.04 -15.37 9.16
CA ASP A 198 0.18 -15.41 9.95
C ASP A 198 -0.10 -15.71 11.42
N LEU A 199 -1.07 -15.01 12.05
CA LEU A 199 -1.44 -15.27 13.44
C LEU A 199 -2.04 -16.66 13.63
N THR A 200 -2.90 -17.12 12.74
CA THR A 200 -3.52 -18.44 12.78
C THR A 200 -2.48 -19.56 12.73
N ASN A 201 -1.43 -19.36 11.94
CA ASN A 201 -0.33 -20.31 11.79
C ASN A 201 0.84 -20.06 12.77
N ALA A 202 0.63 -19.21 13.79
CA ALA A 202 1.62 -18.86 14.82
C ALA A 202 2.95 -18.34 14.24
N ARG A 203 2.92 -17.63 13.11
CA ARG A 203 4.10 -16.96 12.56
C ARG A 203 4.39 -15.69 13.36
N SER A 204 5.65 -15.48 13.69
CA SER A 204 6.10 -14.26 14.40
C SER A 204 6.21 -13.05 13.50
N ARG A 205 6.14 -13.23 12.17
CA ARG A 205 6.34 -12.18 11.16
C ARG A 205 5.27 -12.22 10.09
N SER A 206 4.87 -11.03 9.62
CA SER A 206 4.18 -10.86 8.33
C SER A 206 5.21 -10.39 7.31
N GLN A 207 5.38 -11.17 6.24
CA GLN A 207 6.41 -10.94 5.23
C GLN A 207 5.80 -10.82 3.84
N PHE A 208 6.26 -9.82 3.10
CA PHE A 208 5.70 -9.48 1.80
C PHE A 208 6.79 -9.29 0.76
N ARG A 209 6.49 -9.71 -0.47
CA ARG A 209 7.28 -9.42 -1.66
C ARG A 209 6.46 -8.56 -2.61
N ILE A 210 7.08 -7.49 -3.14
CA ILE A 210 6.48 -6.67 -4.17
C ILE A 210 7.17 -6.90 -5.51
N HIS A 211 6.39 -6.96 -6.58
CA HIS A 211 6.89 -7.16 -7.93
C HIS A 211 5.95 -6.54 -8.95
N PHE A 212 6.42 -6.26 -10.16
CA PHE A 212 5.52 -5.85 -11.24
C PHE A 212 4.70 -7.03 -11.78
N GLN A 213 3.51 -6.75 -12.28
CA GLN A 213 2.64 -7.75 -12.89
C GLN A 213 3.30 -8.42 -14.11
N ILE A 214 4.08 -7.66 -14.88
CA ILE A 214 4.85 -8.14 -16.02
C ILE A 214 6.32 -8.11 -15.63
N GLU A 215 6.93 -9.29 -15.52
CA GLU A 215 8.33 -9.48 -15.17
C GLU A 215 9.09 -10.08 -16.33
N ASN A 216 9.82 -9.26 -17.04
CA ASN A 216 10.75 -9.66 -18.10
C ASN A 216 11.95 -8.70 -18.11
N THR A 217 13.12 -9.18 -18.48
CA THR A 217 14.28 -8.31 -18.76
C THR A 217 14.03 -7.50 -20.01
N GLY A 218 14.63 -6.32 -20.10
CA GLY A 218 14.49 -5.45 -21.26
C GLY A 218 14.76 -3.98 -20.96
N GLY A 219 14.58 -3.13 -21.96
CA GLY A 219 14.87 -1.71 -21.86
C GLY A 219 16.36 -1.39 -22.01
N ASN A 220 16.92 -0.60 -21.13
CA ASN A 220 18.31 -0.16 -21.13
C ASN A 220 19.02 -0.48 -19.81
N VAL A 221 20.30 -0.13 -19.68
CA VAL A 221 21.10 -0.39 -18.49
C VAL A 221 20.61 0.36 -17.25
N ASN A 222 19.99 1.54 -17.40
CA ASN A 222 19.46 2.32 -16.29
C ASN A 222 18.15 1.71 -15.76
N GLY A 223 17.40 1.03 -16.62
CA GLY A 223 16.22 0.25 -16.29
C GLY A 223 14.95 1.07 -16.07
N ASP A 224 13.93 0.33 -15.66
CA ASP A 224 12.59 0.79 -15.31
C ASP A 224 12.28 0.29 -13.90
N PHE A 225 12.46 1.15 -12.88
CA PHE A 225 12.36 0.77 -11.48
C PHE A 225 11.49 1.72 -10.66
N ALA A 226 10.67 1.16 -9.75
CA ALA A 226 10.05 1.85 -8.65
C ALA A 226 10.81 1.55 -7.36
N TYR A 227 11.20 2.59 -6.63
CA TYR A 227 11.95 2.53 -5.38
C TYR A 227 11.06 2.97 -4.23
N PHE A 228 11.11 2.20 -3.15
CA PHE A 228 10.42 2.51 -1.91
C PHE A 228 11.45 2.70 -0.80
N GLU A 229 11.15 3.58 0.15
CA GLU A 229 12.00 3.78 1.31
C GLU A 229 12.10 2.49 2.11
N ALA A 230 13.31 2.18 2.57
CA ALA A 230 13.57 1.05 3.45
C ALA A 230 13.57 1.49 4.92
N SER A 231 13.64 0.53 5.84
CA SER A 231 13.61 0.81 7.28
C SER A 231 14.81 1.63 7.76
N GLU A 232 15.94 1.57 7.07
CA GLU A 232 17.13 2.38 7.33
C GLU A 232 16.98 3.84 6.91
N ASN A 233 15.92 4.19 6.18
CA ASN A 233 15.64 5.54 5.71
C ASN A 233 16.80 6.15 4.89
N ILE A 234 17.43 5.36 4.03
CA ILE A 234 18.60 5.75 3.24
C ILE A 234 18.28 6.90 2.26
N MET A 235 17.07 6.93 1.72
CA MET A 235 16.62 8.04 0.86
C MET A 235 16.19 9.27 1.66
N SER A 236 16.28 9.21 3.00
CA SER A 236 16.05 10.33 3.93
C SER A 236 14.65 10.96 3.82
N THR A 237 13.65 10.17 3.45
CA THR A 237 12.26 10.65 3.33
C THR A 237 11.55 10.75 4.67
N GLY A 238 12.02 10.04 5.70
CA GLY A 238 11.36 9.88 7.00
C GLY A 238 10.16 8.91 6.97
N ASN A 239 9.84 8.34 5.81
CA ASN A 239 8.63 7.54 5.56
C ASN A 239 8.94 6.04 5.45
N THR A 240 9.49 5.44 6.51
CA THR A 240 9.86 4.02 6.55
C THR A 240 8.64 3.10 6.49
N PRO A 241 8.81 1.81 6.04
CA PRO A 241 7.71 0.85 5.92
C PRO A 241 6.92 0.66 7.19
N GLN A 242 5.61 0.54 7.08
CA GLN A 242 4.69 0.36 8.20
C GLN A 242 3.66 -0.73 7.92
N LEU A 243 3.34 -1.51 8.95
CA LEU A 243 2.16 -2.36 8.99
C LEU A 243 1.22 -1.81 10.09
N VAL A 244 0.07 -1.29 9.69
CA VAL A 244 -0.93 -0.74 10.61
C VAL A 244 -1.99 -1.80 10.86
N VAL A 245 -2.11 -2.29 12.10
CA VAL A 245 -3.03 -3.37 12.48
C VAL A 245 -4.06 -2.84 13.47
N LYS A 246 -5.35 -3.02 13.13
CA LYS A 246 -6.51 -2.73 14.01
C LYS A 246 -7.13 -4.03 14.47
N TYR A 247 -7.33 -4.19 15.78
CA TYR A 247 -7.83 -5.43 16.39
C TYR A 247 -8.58 -5.17 17.71
N TYR A 248 -9.31 -6.19 18.17
CA TYR A 248 -9.94 -6.26 19.51
C TYR A 248 -9.24 -7.27 20.41
#